data_cdcd9657f52f55ed2616ad7fdfece9bf
#
_entry.id   cdcd9657f52f55ed2616ad7fdfece9bf
#
_cell.length_a   1.000
_cell.length_b   1.000
_cell.length_c   1.000
_cell.angle_alpha   90.00
_cell.angle_beta   90.00
_cell.angle_gamma   90.00
#
_symmetry.space_group_name_H-M   'P 1'
#
loop_
_entity.id
_entity.type
_entity.pdbx_description
1 polymer ?
#
loop_
_entity_poly.entity_id
_entity_poly.type
_entity_poly.pdbx_seq_one_letter_code
_entity_poly.pdbx_strand_id
1 'polypeptide(L)'
;MCYGDDAVPPEPPVSGPLGDHGELFLLSADGTEFTTYYAYPGVGQARSAVVILPDVRGLHRFYQDLADRFATVGLLAVAIDYYGRTTEIGSARGESFPFRQHADQLRPDQVTQDVHAAVTWLRQDRDHQVESVFTVGYCLGGSMSWRQSAADHGLAGCVGFYGRPERVRDQLGSLRAPLLLLAAGKDEGIPVEDVEQFAEQARATGVEAELHVYPDAPHSFFDRTANEYQQECDDAWRRVIDFINRHSRVPIRD
;
A
#
# COMPACT_ATOMS: atom_id res chain seq x y z
N MET A 1 -0.81 18.36 -8.09
CA MET A 1 -0.55 17.12 -8.84
C MET A 1 0.50 16.37 -8.05
N CYS A 2 0.33 15.06 -7.84
CA CYS A 2 1.27 14.32 -7.00
C CYS A 2 2.61 14.11 -7.70
N TYR A 3 2.65 13.69 -8.98
CA TYR A 3 3.87 13.45 -9.78
C TYR A 3 3.52 13.44 -11.27
N GLY A 4 4.52 13.48 -12.16
CA GLY A 4 4.36 13.35 -13.61
C GLY A 4 4.13 11.90 -14.05
N ASP A 5 3.69 11.69 -15.28
CA ASP A 5 3.46 10.35 -15.82
C ASP A 5 4.76 9.54 -16.04
N ASP A 6 5.90 10.20 -15.98
CA ASP A 6 7.25 9.64 -16.09
C ASP A 6 7.90 9.31 -14.72
N ALA A 7 7.18 9.52 -13.61
CA ALA A 7 7.69 9.19 -12.29
C ALA A 7 7.92 7.68 -12.14
N VAL A 8 9.08 7.34 -11.57
CA VAL A 8 9.51 5.96 -11.31
C VAL A 8 9.67 5.76 -9.80
N PRO A 9 9.16 4.66 -9.23
CA PRO A 9 9.33 4.39 -7.82
C PRO A 9 10.81 4.16 -7.45
N PRO A 10 11.23 4.51 -6.21
CA PRO A 10 12.56 4.23 -5.71
C PRO A 10 12.92 2.74 -5.82
N GLU A 11 14.20 2.47 -6.08
CA GLU A 11 14.71 1.09 -6.10
C GLU A 11 14.76 0.51 -4.68
N PRO A 12 14.38 -0.75 -4.50
CA PRO A 12 14.59 -1.43 -3.24
C PRO A 12 16.10 -1.71 -3.00
N PRO A 13 16.54 -1.86 -1.74
CA PRO A 13 17.96 -2.06 -1.40
C PRO A 13 18.55 -3.36 -1.94
N VAL A 14 17.74 -4.35 -2.19
CA VAL A 14 18.09 -5.64 -2.79
C VAL A 14 17.02 -5.98 -3.81
N SER A 15 17.41 -6.43 -4.99
CA SER A 15 16.47 -6.85 -6.02
C SER A 15 16.92 -8.12 -6.71
N GLY A 16 15.99 -9.05 -6.87
CA GLY A 16 16.10 -10.25 -7.69
C GLY A 16 15.43 -10.06 -9.06
N PRO A 17 15.32 -11.13 -9.85
CA PRO A 17 14.61 -11.06 -11.12
C PRO A 17 13.10 -10.89 -10.91
N LEU A 18 12.48 -10.15 -11.81
CA LEU A 18 11.03 -10.06 -11.95
C LEU A 18 10.50 -11.28 -12.71
N GLY A 19 9.39 -11.83 -12.24
CA GLY A 19 8.66 -12.93 -12.88
C GLY A 19 7.52 -12.43 -13.77
N ASP A 20 6.47 -13.26 -13.86
CA ASP A 20 5.26 -12.88 -14.60
C ASP A 20 4.55 -11.70 -13.93
N HIS A 21 4.03 -10.78 -14.74
CA HIS A 21 3.36 -9.56 -14.28
C HIS A 21 2.40 -9.03 -15.33
N GLY A 22 1.39 -8.29 -14.90
CA GLY A 22 0.41 -7.73 -15.83
C GLY A 22 -0.86 -7.27 -15.14
N GLU A 23 -1.84 -6.88 -15.96
CA GLU A 23 -3.16 -6.48 -15.49
C GLU A 23 -4.10 -7.69 -15.40
N LEU A 24 -4.98 -7.66 -14.42
CA LEU A 24 -6.12 -8.55 -14.30
C LEU A 24 -7.31 -7.81 -13.67
N PHE A 25 -8.49 -8.42 -13.76
CA PHE A 25 -9.70 -7.86 -13.18
C PHE A 25 -10.15 -8.75 -12.02
N LEU A 26 -10.44 -8.11 -10.89
CA LEU A 26 -11.03 -8.78 -9.74
C LEU A 26 -12.47 -8.33 -9.55
N LEU A 27 -13.27 -9.19 -8.94
CA LEU A 27 -14.68 -8.92 -8.63
C LEU A 27 -14.83 -8.66 -7.13
N SER A 28 -15.30 -7.48 -6.79
CA SER A 28 -15.62 -7.08 -5.42
C SER A 28 -16.92 -7.75 -4.94
N ALA A 29 -17.13 -7.79 -3.63
CA ALA A 29 -18.31 -8.43 -3.04
C ALA A 29 -19.64 -7.76 -3.45
N ASP A 30 -19.63 -6.50 -3.82
CA ASP A 30 -20.79 -5.77 -4.34
C ASP A 30 -21.07 -6.02 -5.85
N GLY A 31 -20.28 -6.89 -6.48
CA GLY A 31 -20.38 -7.19 -7.91
C GLY A 31 -19.64 -6.23 -8.82
N THR A 32 -18.90 -5.26 -8.27
CA THR A 32 -18.08 -4.36 -9.07
C THR A 32 -16.79 -5.05 -9.51
N GLU A 33 -16.52 -5.01 -10.80
CA GLU A 33 -15.24 -5.40 -11.37
C GLU A 33 -14.26 -4.22 -11.30
N PHE A 34 -13.01 -4.47 -10.93
CA PHE A 34 -11.98 -3.43 -10.84
C PHE A 34 -10.63 -3.94 -11.35
N THR A 35 -9.86 -3.02 -11.91
CA THR A 35 -8.52 -3.34 -12.45
C THR A 35 -7.55 -3.54 -11.30
N THR A 36 -6.67 -4.53 -11.45
CA THR A 36 -5.50 -4.75 -10.61
C THR A 36 -4.28 -5.00 -11.48
N TYR A 37 -3.12 -4.74 -10.93
CA TYR A 37 -1.84 -5.12 -11.53
C TYR A 37 -1.13 -6.09 -10.58
N TYR A 38 -0.72 -7.24 -11.08
CA TYR A 38 0.02 -8.25 -10.32
C TYR A 38 1.46 -8.36 -10.78
N ALA A 39 2.33 -8.77 -9.87
CA ALA A 39 3.73 -9.07 -10.17
C ALA A 39 4.24 -10.23 -9.29
N TYR A 40 4.84 -11.22 -9.92
CA TYR A 40 5.44 -12.38 -9.29
C TYR A 40 6.95 -12.23 -9.16
N PRO A 41 7.60 -12.74 -8.09
CA PRO A 41 9.04 -12.86 -8.06
C PRO A 41 9.53 -13.86 -9.14
N GLY A 42 10.65 -13.54 -9.77
CA GLY A 42 11.20 -14.36 -10.87
C GLY A 42 11.86 -15.66 -10.41
N VAL A 43 12.09 -15.83 -9.10
CA VAL A 43 12.68 -17.04 -8.53
C VAL A 43 12.06 -17.39 -7.18
N GLY A 44 11.96 -18.67 -6.89
CA GLY A 44 11.45 -19.17 -5.62
C GLY A 44 9.93 -19.09 -5.50
N GLN A 45 9.44 -19.35 -4.29
CA GLN A 45 8.03 -19.24 -3.93
C GLN A 45 7.85 -18.07 -2.97
N ALA A 46 6.98 -17.12 -3.31
CA ALA A 46 6.58 -16.08 -2.40
C ALA A 46 5.64 -16.65 -1.31
N ARG A 47 6.08 -16.60 -0.06
CA ARG A 47 5.26 -16.99 1.10
C ARG A 47 4.57 -15.79 1.73
N SER A 48 5.00 -14.59 1.33
CA SER A 48 4.42 -13.32 1.75
C SER A 48 4.00 -12.50 0.52
N ALA A 49 2.93 -11.75 0.67
CA ALA A 49 2.37 -10.91 -0.39
C ALA A 49 2.00 -9.52 0.12
N VAL A 50 1.94 -8.57 -0.81
CA VAL A 50 1.50 -7.19 -0.54
C VAL A 50 0.34 -6.81 -1.44
N VAL A 51 -0.67 -6.14 -0.85
CA VAL A 51 -1.69 -5.38 -1.57
C VAL A 51 -1.30 -3.91 -1.50
N ILE A 52 -1.00 -3.31 -2.65
CA ILE A 52 -0.62 -1.92 -2.78
C ILE A 52 -1.88 -1.08 -2.97
N LEU A 53 -2.04 -0.08 -2.09
CA LEU A 53 -3.12 0.89 -2.13
C LEU A 53 -2.56 2.23 -2.64
N PRO A 54 -2.88 2.61 -3.88
CA PRO A 54 -2.39 3.83 -4.51
C PRO A 54 -2.79 5.12 -3.77
N ASP A 55 -2.22 6.22 -4.21
CA ASP A 55 -2.68 7.56 -3.82
C ASP A 55 -4.03 7.91 -4.49
N VAL A 56 -4.43 9.17 -4.43
CA VAL A 56 -5.68 9.68 -5.01
C VAL A 56 -5.78 9.50 -6.55
N ARG A 57 -4.71 9.15 -7.24
CA ARG A 57 -4.74 8.93 -8.69
C ARG A 57 -5.24 7.53 -9.08
N GLY A 58 -5.31 6.59 -8.13
CA GLY A 58 -5.66 5.20 -8.41
C GLY A 58 -4.49 4.43 -9.03
N LEU A 59 -4.77 3.39 -9.80
CA LEU A 59 -3.76 2.51 -10.38
C LEU A 59 -3.00 3.20 -11.53
N HIS A 60 -2.18 4.21 -11.18
CA HIS A 60 -1.25 4.84 -12.09
C HIS A 60 -0.04 3.92 -12.36
N ARG A 61 0.65 4.11 -13.50
CA ARG A 61 1.84 3.32 -13.86
C ARG A 61 2.89 3.25 -12.75
N PHE A 62 3.08 4.33 -12.00
CA PHE A 62 3.96 4.34 -10.83
C PHE A 62 3.69 3.17 -9.86
N TYR A 63 2.43 2.83 -9.62
CA TYR A 63 2.05 1.73 -8.73
C TYR A 63 2.15 0.34 -9.38
N GLN A 64 2.07 0.28 -10.72
CA GLN A 64 2.40 -0.94 -11.47
C GLN A 64 3.91 -1.22 -11.36
N ASP A 65 4.74 -0.21 -11.65
CA ASP A 65 6.20 -0.32 -11.51
C ASP A 65 6.60 -0.60 -10.04
N LEU A 66 5.87 -0.06 -9.06
CA LEU A 66 6.09 -0.35 -7.64
C LEU A 66 5.74 -1.80 -7.27
N ALA A 67 4.70 -2.38 -7.86
CA ALA A 67 4.40 -3.80 -7.69
C ALA A 67 5.54 -4.67 -8.23
N ASP A 68 6.13 -4.30 -9.37
CA ASP A 68 7.33 -4.96 -9.91
C ASP A 68 8.50 -4.87 -8.92
N ARG A 69 8.71 -3.70 -8.26
CA ARG A 69 9.76 -3.56 -7.23
C ARG A 69 9.53 -4.48 -6.03
N PHE A 70 8.29 -4.59 -5.54
CA PHE A 70 7.96 -5.54 -4.49
C PHE A 70 8.18 -7.00 -4.92
N ALA A 71 7.91 -7.32 -6.17
CA ALA A 71 8.17 -8.66 -6.69
C ALA A 71 9.67 -8.96 -6.75
N THR A 72 10.52 -7.98 -7.12
CA THR A 72 11.98 -8.18 -7.14
C THR A 72 12.59 -8.39 -5.75
N VAL A 73 11.91 -8.02 -4.66
CA VAL A 73 12.35 -8.37 -3.29
C VAL A 73 11.75 -9.68 -2.76
N GLY A 74 11.10 -10.47 -3.63
CA GLY A 74 10.61 -11.81 -3.28
C GLY A 74 9.17 -11.86 -2.76
N LEU A 75 8.39 -10.81 -2.93
CA LEU A 75 6.97 -10.74 -2.56
C LEU A 75 6.07 -10.95 -3.78
N LEU A 76 4.95 -11.62 -3.60
CA LEU A 76 3.86 -11.53 -4.57
C LEU A 76 3.14 -10.19 -4.35
N ALA A 77 3.01 -9.37 -5.38
CA ALA A 77 2.45 -8.04 -5.27
C ALA A 77 1.19 -7.86 -6.11
N VAL A 78 0.21 -7.14 -5.57
CA VAL A 78 -1.00 -6.71 -6.29
C VAL A 78 -1.28 -5.26 -5.97
N ALA A 79 -1.33 -4.40 -7.00
CA ALA A 79 -1.78 -3.02 -6.88
C ALA A 79 -3.23 -2.90 -7.36
N ILE A 80 -4.11 -2.30 -6.57
CA ILE A 80 -5.54 -2.22 -6.87
C ILE A 80 -5.92 -0.84 -7.41
N ASP A 81 -6.99 -0.80 -8.24
CA ASP A 81 -7.62 0.46 -8.63
C ASP A 81 -8.90 0.70 -7.83
N TYR A 82 -9.03 1.88 -7.25
CA TYR A 82 -10.21 2.25 -6.45
C TYR A 82 -11.45 2.59 -7.29
N TYR A 83 -11.28 2.87 -8.59
CA TYR A 83 -12.25 3.63 -9.36
C TYR A 83 -13.11 2.80 -10.30
N GLY A 84 -13.09 1.46 -10.17
CA GLY A 84 -13.94 0.57 -10.96
C GLY A 84 -15.45 0.83 -10.83
N ARG A 85 -15.88 1.56 -9.77
CA ARG A 85 -17.28 1.95 -9.57
C ARG A 85 -17.66 3.28 -10.21
N THR A 86 -16.69 4.07 -10.63
CA THR A 86 -16.92 5.47 -11.04
C THR A 86 -16.37 5.79 -12.42
N THR A 87 -15.62 4.88 -13.02
CA THR A 87 -15.05 5.04 -14.37
C THR A 87 -14.91 3.68 -15.07
N GLU A 88 -14.57 3.71 -16.33
CA GLU A 88 -14.34 2.50 -17.13
C GLU A 88 -13.15 1.67 -16.60
N ILE A 89 -13.29 0.36 -16.68
CA ILE A 89 -12.26 -0.61 -16.31
C ILE A 89 -11.11 -0.50 -17.30
N GLY A 90 -9.86 -0.64 -16.82
CA GLY A 90 -8.67 -0.58 -17.67
C GLY A 90 -8.33 0.81 -18.20
N SER A 91 -9.05 1.86 -17.79
CA SER A 91 -8.72 3.23 -18.19
C SER A 91 -7.40 3.67 -17.57
N ALA A 92 -6.53 4.30 -18.37
CA ALA A 92 -5.28 4.87 -17.86
C ALA A 92 -5.52 5.94 -16.80
N ARG A 93 -4.69 5.94 -15.75
CA ARG A 93 -4.72 6.90 -14.64
C ARG A 93 -3.65 7.99 -14.78
N GLY A 94 -3.36 8.42 -16.03
CA GLY A 94 -2.38 9.45 -16.34
C GLY A 94 -2.77 10.87 -15.88
N GLU A 95 -1.98 11.88 -16.24
CA GLU A 95 -2.17 13.27 -15.82
C GLU A 95 -3.53 13.87 -16.16
N SER A 96 -4.12 13.43 -17.27
CA SER A 96 -5.44 13.89 -17.72
C SER A 96 -6.61 13.26 -16.94
N PHE A 97 -6.37 12.25 -16.13
CA PHE A 97 -7.43 11.58 -15.36
C PHE A 97 -8.00 12.50 -14.28
N PRO A 98 -9.31 12.77 -14.27
CA PRO A 98 -9.93 13.71 -13.35
C PRO A 98 -10.13 13.10 -11.95
N PHE A 99 -9.06 12.62 -11.32
CA PHE A 99 -9.07 11.81 -10.10
C PHE A 99 -9.90 12.41 -8.95
N ARG A 100 -9.97 13.74 -8.82
CA ARG A 100 -10.72 14.39 -7.72
C ARG A 100 -12.18 14.00 -7.73
N GLN A 101 -12.82 13.99 -8.90
CA GLN A 101 -14.23 13.63 -9.04
C GLN A 101 -14.52 12.19 -8.60
N HIS A 102 -13.55 11.30 -8.80
CA HIS A 102 -13.64 9.90 -8.41
C HIS A 102 -13.28 9.70 -6.93
N ALA A 103 -12.24 10.38 -6.45
CA ALA A 103 -11.82 10.33 -5.05
C ALA A 103 -12.89 10.86 -4.08
N ASP A 104 -13.65 11.88 -4.48
CA ASP A 104 -14.77 12.44 -3.69
C ASP A 104 -15.94 11.44 -3.53
N GLN A 105 -16.04 10.46 -4.41
CA GLN A 105 -17.05 9.40 -4.37
C GLN A 105 -16.57 8.12 -3.68
N LEU A 106 -15.28 8.06 -3.33
CA LEU A 106 -14.67 6.88 -2.74
C LEU A 106 -15.23 6.60 -1.34
N ARG A 107 -15.70 5.37 -1.14
CA ARG A 107 -16.19 4.90 0.15
C ARG A 107 -15.22 3.90 0.76
N PRO A 108 -14.78 4.11 2.02
CA PRO A 108 -13.82 3.22 2.68
C PRO A 108 -14.28 1.76 2.78
N ASP A 109 -15.60 1.52 2.93
CA ASP A 109 -16.18 0.17 2.96
C ASP A 109 -16.04 -0.55 1.61
N GLN A 110 -16.12 0.18 0.48
CA GLN A 110 -15.90 -0.37 -0.85
C GLN A 110 -14.42 -0.72 -1.07
N VAL A 111 -13.51 0.15 -0.65
CA VAL A 111 -12.06 -0.17 -0.68
C VAL A 111 -11.76 -1.43 0.14
N THR A 112 -12.42 -1.59 1.29
CA THR A 112 -12.27 -2.80 2.11
C THR A 112 -12.73 -4.06 1.36
N GLN A 113 -13.82 -3.98 0.60
CA GLN A 113 -14.28 -5.11 -0.23
C GLN A 113 -13.29 -5.44 -1.36
N ASP A 114 -12.70 -4.41 -2.00
CA ASP A 114 -11.71 -4.58 -3.06
C ASP A 114 -10.42 -5.23 -2.51
N VAL A 115 -9.95 -4.76 -1.35
CA VAL A 115 -8.82 -5.38 -0.64
C VAL A 115 -9.13 -6.83 -0.28
N HIS A 116 -10.36 -7.13 0.17
CA HIS A 116 -10.77 -8.51 0.47
C HIS A 116 -10.67 -9.42 -0.77
N ALA A 117 -11.11 -8.92 -1.93
CA ALA A 117 -11.00 -9.65 -3.19
C ALA A 117 -9.53 -9.91 -3.57
N ALA A 118 -8.67 -8.90 -3.44
CA ALA A 118 -7.24 -9.02 -3.70
C ALA A 118 -6.55 -10.02 -2.73
N VAL A 119 -6.84 -9.93 -1.44
CA VAL A 119 -6.33 -10.89 -0.43
C VAL A 119 -6.78 -12.31 -0.71
N THR A 120 -8.04 -12.48 -1.12
CA THR A 120 -8.58 -13.79 -1.48
C THR A 120 -7.88 -14.37 -2.69
N TRP A 121 -7.67 -13.57 -3.72
CA TRP A 121 -6.94 -13.96 -4.93
C TRP A 121 -5.51 -14.39 -4.59
N LEU A 122 -4.77 -13.60 -3.79
CA LEU A 122 -3.42 -13.91 -3.33
C LEU A 122 -3.33 -15.26 -2.58
N ARG A 123 -4.31 -15.54 -1.72
CA ARG A 123 -4.34 -16.80 -0.94
C ARG A 123 -4.78 -18.02 -1.74
N GLN A 124 -5.45 -17.82 -2.86
CA GLN A 124 -5.84 -18.90 -3.77
C GLN A 124 -4.74 -19.28 -4.75
N ASP A 125 -3.65 -18.50 -4.81
CA ASP A 125 -2.51 -18.82 -5.64
C ASP A 125 -1.86 -20.15 -5.15
N ARG A 126 -1.83 -21.14 -6.06
CA ARG A 126 -1.38 -22.48 -5.74
C ARG A 126 0.13 -22.67 -5.90
N ASP A 127 0.75 -21.81 -6.69
CA ASP A 127 2.17 -21.92 -7.01
C ASP A 127 3.04 -21.29 -5.92
N HIS A 128 2.53 -20.25 -5.24
CA HIS A 128 3.27 -19.50 -4.23
C HIS A 128 2.88 -19.81 -2.78
N GLN A 129 1.68 -20.34 -2.51
CA GLN A 129 1.22 -20.72 -1.16
C GLN A 129 1.38 -19.58 -0.13
N VAL A 130 0.81 -18.42 -0.43
CA VAL A 130 0.91 -17.21 0.39
C VAL A 130 0.34 -17.44 1.79
N GLU A 131 1.19 -17.25 2.82
CA GLU A 131 0.83 -17.40 4.24
C GLU A 131 0.61 -16.07 4.96
N SER A 132 1.32 -15.03 4.54
CA SER A 132 1.28 -13.70 5.15
C SER A 132 0.94 -12.66 4.10
N VAL A 133 -0.12 -11.87 4.33
CA VAL A 133 -0.52 -10.79 3.44
C VAL A 133 -0.45 -9.47 4.20
N PHE A 134 0.15 -8.48 3.57
CA PHE A 134 0.28 -7.12 4.06
C PHE A 134 -0.45 -6.14 3.15
N THR A 135 -0.80 -4.98 3.68
CA THR A 135 -1.16 -3.83 2.84
C THR A 135 -0.08 -2.78 2.92
N VAL A 136 0.23 -2.13 1.80
CA VAL A 136 1.15 -0.98 1.74
C VAL A 136 0.45 0.12 0.97
N GLY A 137 0.29 1.30 1.57
CA GLY A 137 -0.45 2.38 0.95
C GLY A 137 0.25 3.74 1.03
N TYR A 138 -0.11 4.62 0.09
CA TYR A 138 0.53 5.92 -0.10
C TYR A 138 -0.52 7.04 -0.07
N CYS A 139 -0.31 8.12 0.67
CA CYS A 139 -1.24 9.24 0.79
C CYS A 139 -2.65 8.78 1.21
N LEU A 140 -3.66 8.90 0.32
CA LEU A 140 -5.00 8.32 0.53
C LEU A 140 -4.89 6.82 0.85
N GLY A 141 -4.12 6.08 0.05
CA GLY A 141 -3.86 4.66 0.26
C GLY A 141 -3.16 4.35 1.57
N GLY A 142 -2.32 5.26 2.10
CA GLY A 142 -1.70 5.12 3.42
C GLY A 142 -2.74 5.05 4.53
N SER A 143 -3.71 5.95 4.50
CA SER A 143 -4.86 5.92 5.42
C SER A 143 -5.72 4.67 5.21
N MET A 144 -5.98 4.30 3.95
CA MET A 144 -6.78 3.10 3.63
C MET A 144 -6.05 1.82 4.05
N SER A 145 -4.72 1.77 3.96
CA SER A 145 -3.92 0.64 4.44
C SER A 145 -4.07 0.46 5.96
N TRP A 146 -3.85 1.50 6.76
CA TRP A 146 -4.04 1.41 8.21
C TRP A 146 -5.47 0.99 8.58
N ARG A 147 -6.46 1.47 7.84
CA ARG A 147 -7.87 1.10 8.05
C ARG A 147 -8.12 -0.39 7.85
N GLN A 148 -7.37 -1.07 6.97
CA GLN A 148 -7.51 -2.52 6.76
C GLN A 148 -7.10 -3.34 7.99
N SER A 149 -6.34 -2.77 8.92
CA SER A 149 -6.05 -3.42 10.20
C SER A 149 -7.32 -3.76 11.02
N ALA A 150 -8.40 -2.98 10.84
CA ALA A 150 -9.68 -3.22 11.51
C ALA A 150 -10.58 -4.23 10.76
N ALA A 151 -10.25 -4.56 9.52
CA ALA A 151 -11.03 -5.48 8.70
C ALA A 151 -10.65 -6.95 8.98
N ASP A 152 -11.59 -7.87 8.74
CA ASP A 152 -11.39 -9.30 8.99
C ASP A 152 -10.74 -10.01 7.79
N HIS A 153 -9.59 -9.46 7.34
CA HIS A 153 -8.82 -10.04 6.24
C HIS A 153 -7.73 -11.01 6.71
N GLY A 154 -7.45 -11.06 8.02
CA GLY A 154 -6.33 -11.81 8.57
C GLY A 154 -4.99 -11.31 8.04
N LEU A 155 -4.80 -9.99 7.94
CA LEU A 155 -3.55 -9.37 7.51
C LEU A 155 -2.45 -9.57 8.54
N ALA A 156 -1.22 -9.73 8.08
CA ALA A 156 -0.03 -9.82 8.90
C ALA A 156 0.48 -8.42 9.33
N GLY A 157 0.11 -7.37 8.60
CA GLY A 157 0.41 -5.99 8.95
C GLY A 157 -0.05 -4.99 7.89
N CYS A 158 -0.10 -3.71 8.27
CA CYS A 158 -0.55 -2.62 7.42
C CYS A 158 0.46 -1.47 7.46
N VAL A 159 1.04 -1.13 6.32
CA VAL A 159 2.03 -0.07 6.15
C VAL A 159 1.37 1.13 5.47
N GLY A 160 1.57 2.33 6.01
CA GLY A 160 1.07 3.54 5.37
C GLY A 160 2.11 4.65 5.35
N PHE A 161 2.32 5.20 4.18
CA PHE A 161 3.14 6.37 3.92
C PHE A 161 2.27 7.63 3.94
N TYR A 162 2.67 8.62 4.72
CA TYR A 162 2.02 9.94 4.83
C TYR A 162 0.48 9.86 4.74
N GLY A 163 -0.10 8.89 5.46
CA GLY A 163 -1.54 8.72 5.60
C GLY A 163 -2.11 9.72 6.60
N ARG A 164 -3.39 10.05 6.43
CA ARG A 164 -4.14 10.98 7.28
C ARG A 164 -4.89 10.22 8.38
N PRO A 165 -4.54 10.40 9.67
CA PRO A 165 -5.13 9.66 10.79
C PRO A 165 -6.65 9.82 10.93
N GLU A 166 -7.21 11.00 10.61
CA GLU A 166 -8.65 11.25 10.73
C GLU A 166 -9.50 10.25 9.95
N ARG A 167 -8.95 9.68 8.86
CA ARG A 167 -9.64 8.66 8.05
C ARG A 167 -9.72 7.29 8.72
N VAL A 168 -9.06 7.11 9.87
CA VAL A 168 -8.95 5.81 10.56
C VAL A 168 -9.44 5.88 12.01
N ARG A 169 -9.58 7.07 12.60
CA ARG A 169 -9.95 7.27 14.02
C ARG A 169 -11.23 6.56 14.43
N ASP A 170 -12.21 6.45 13.54
CA ASP A 170 -13.47 5.72 13.77
C ASP A 170 -13.26 4.21 13.93
N GLN A 171 -12.10 3.67 13.53
CA GLN A 171 -11.77 2.25 13.59
C GLN A 171 -10.77 1.88 14.70
N LEU A 172 -10.29 2.84 15.50
CA LEU A 172 -9.26 2.61 16.53
C LEU A 172 -9.57 1.39 17.41
N GLY A 173 -10.78 1.27 17.94
CA GLY A 173 -11.18 0.16 18.79
C GLY A 173 -11.31 -1.19 18.09
N SER A 174 -11.21 -1.22 16.77
CA SER A 174 -11.33 -2.42 15.95
C SER A 174 -10.01 -2.86 15.29
N LEU A 175 -8.93 -2.08 15.45
CA LEU A 175 -7.61 -2.42 14.92
C LEU A 175 -7.14 -3.77 15.49
N ARG A 176 -6.49 -4.59 14.65
CA ARG A 176 -6.00 -5.94 15.01
C ARG A 176 -4.62 -6.24 14.45
N ALA A 177 -4.39 -5.91 13.17
CA ALA A 177 -3.09 -6.13 12.54
C ALA A 177 -2.09 -5.03 12.94
N PRO A 178 -0.79 -5.37 13.10
CA PRO A 178 0.27 -4.40 13.34
C PRO A 178 0.30 -3.28 12.31
N LEU A 179 0.72 -2.08 12.73
CA LEU A 179 0.80 -0.88 11.89
C LEU A 179 2.25 -0.40 11.77
N LEU A 180 2.67 -0.04 10.55
CA LEU A 180 3.84 0.79 10.31
C LEU A 180 3.38 2.14 9.73
N LEU A 181 3.74 3.23 10.41
CA LEU A 181 3.41 4.59 10.05
C LEU A 181 4.69 5.31 9.62
N LEU A 182 4.78 5.69 8.35
CA LEU A 182 5.90 6.42 7.77
C LEU A 182 5.43 7.85 7.48
N ALA A 183 5.77 8.79 8.38
CA ALA A 183 5.28 10.15 8.37
C ALA A 183 6.28 11.12 7.74
N ALA A 184 5.78 12.09 7.00
CA ALA A 184 6.56 13.20 6.44
C ALA A 184 6.57 14.38 7.44
N GLY A 185 7.76 14.81 7.88
CA GLY A 185 7.91 15.84 8.90
C GLY A 185 7.58 17.25 8.42
N LYS A 186 7.66 17.49 7.10
CA LYS A 186 7.27 18.77 6.47
C LYS A 186 5.99 18.64 5.65
N ASP A 187 5.07 17.79 6.09
CA ASP A 187 3.74 17.68 5.47
C ASP A 187 2.87 18.86 5.89
N GLU A 188 2.54 19.74 4.93
CA GLU A 188 1.70 20.93 5.21
C GLU A 188 0.24 20.57 5.53
N GLY A 189 -0.20 19.37 5.15
CA GLY A 189 -1.59 18.94 5.30
C GLY A 189 -1.83 17.91 6.41
N ILE A 190 -0.77 17.33 6.97
CA ILE A 190 -0.84 16.28 8.00
C ILE A 190 0.20 16.59 9.09
N PRO A 191 -0.16 17.27 10.18
CA PRO A 191 0.74 17.53 11.29
C PRO A 191 1.31 16.24 11.86
N VAL A 192 2.60 16.23 12.19
CA VAL A 192 3.29 15.07 12.79
C VAL A 192 2.62 14.66 14.09
N GLU A 193 2.22 15.65 14.89
CA GLU A 193 1.56 15.46 16.19
C GLU A 193 0.25 14.64 16.05
N ASP A 194 -0.49 14.80 14.95
CA ASP A 194 -1.69 14.01 14.68
C ASP A 194 -1.36 12.52 14.43
N VAL A 195 -0.23 12.26 13.74
CA VAL A 195 0.23 10.89 13.46
C VAL A 195 0.80 10.26 14.73
N GLU A 196 1.55 11.01 15.53
CA GLU A 196 2.07 10.58 16.85
C GLU A 196 0.91 10.21 17.78
N GLN A 197 -0.08 11.08 17.89
CA GLN A 197 -1.27 10.82 18.71
C GLN A 197 -2.01 9.56 18.24
N PHE A 198 -2.17 9.39 16.92
CA PHE A 198 -2.81 8.20 16.37
C PHE A 198 -2.03 6.93 16.69
N ALA A 199 -0.70 6.95 16.56
CA ALA A 199 0.15 5.82 16.90
C ALA A 199 0.03 5.45 18.39
N GLU A 200 0.00 6.44 19.30
CA GLU A 200 -0.22 6.23 20.72
C GLU A 200 -1.60 5.63 21.03
N GLN A 201 -2.65 6.16 20.39
CA GLN A 201 -4.01 5.66 20.52
C GLN A 201 -4.13 4.21 20.02
N ALA A 202 -3.49 3.87 18.89
CA ALA A 202 -3.45 2.51 18.39
C ALA A 202 -2.76 1.55 19.36
N ARG A 203 -1.60 1.94 19.93
CA ARG A 203 -0.90 1.16 20.96
C ARG A 203 -1.76 0.96 22.21
N ALA A 204 -2.52 1.96 22.60
CA ALA A 204 -3.42 1.87 23.77
C ALA A 204 -4.55 0.84 23.57
N THR A 205 -4.89 0.47 22.33
CA THR A 205 -5.83 -0.63 22.05
C THR A 205 -5.19 -2.03 22.11
N GLY A 206 -3.86 -2.10 22.30
CA GLY A 206 -3.10 -3.35 22.30
C GLY A 206 -2.51 -3.73 20.96
N VAL A 207 -2.67 -2.89 19.94
CA VAL A 207 -2.09 -3.13 18.61
C VAL A 207 -0.66 -2.58 18.57
N GLU A 208 0.26 -3.35 18.00
CA GLU A 208 1.59 -2.85 17.71
C GLU A 208 1.50 -1.74 16.63
N ALA A 209 2.05 -0.57 16.93
CA ALA A 209 2.09 0.55 16.01
C ALA A 209 3.48 1.20 16.06
N GLU A 210 4.21 1.01 14.99
CA GLU A 210 5.55 1.55 14.77
C GLU A 210 5.44 2.84 13.96
N LEU A 211 5.98 3.94 14.50
CA LEU A 211 6.02 5.24 13.82
C LEU A 211 7.45 5.63 13.53
N HIS A 212 7.69 6.03 12.30
CA HIS A 212 8.91 6.73 11.91
C HIS A 212 8.57 8.05 11.21
N VAL A 213 9.19 9.13 11.66
CA VAL A 213 9.05 10.47 11.08
C VAL A 213 10.31 10.81 10.30
N TYR A 214 10.16 11.27 9.07
CA TYR A 214 11.23 11.83 8.24
C TYR A 214 11.18 13.37 8.38
N PRO A 215 12.03 13.97 9.25
CA PRO A 215 11.82 15.35 9.72
C PRO A 215 11.83 16.40 8.62
N ASP A 216 12.62 16.18 7.57
CA ASP A 216 12.79 17.11 6.47
C ASP A 216 11.99 16.77 5.22
N ALA A 217 11.38 15.59 5.16
CA ALA A 217 10.64 15.12 4.00
C ALA A 217 9.24 15.76 3.91
N PRO A 218 8.81 16.20 2.71
CA PRO A 218 7.46 16.68 2.47
C PRO A 218 6.47 15.52 2.22
N HIS A 219 5.18 15.85 2.12
CA HIS A 219 4.19 14.91 1.59
C HIS A 219 4.64 14.35 0.23
N SER A 220 4.41 13.07 -0.04
CA SER A 220 4.82 12.40 -1.29
C SER A 220 6.34 12.33 -1.51
N PHE A 221 7.15 12.27 -0.45
CA PHE A 221 8.60 12.16 -0.56
C PHE A 221 9.05 10.87 -1.26
N PHE A 222 8.26 9.80 -1.15
CA PHE A 222 8.56 8.49 -1.75
C PHE A 222 8.11 8.39 -3.23
N ASP A 223 7.32 9.35 -3.72
CA ASP A 223 6.84 9.37 -5.10
C ASP A 223 7.32 10.63 -5.85
N ARG A 224 6.67 11.76 -5.64
CA ARG A 224 6.92 13.00 -6.39
C ARG A 224 8.33 13.55 -6.29
N THR A 225 8.92 13.46 -5.11
CA THR A 225 10.24 14.04 -4.80
C THR A 225 11.29 12.99 -4.42
N ALA A 226 11.08 11.74 -4.81
CA ALA A 226 11.95 10.62 -4.46
C ALA A 226 13.44 10.88 -4.80
N ASN A 227 13.72 11.54 -5.91
CA ASN A 227 15.10 11.90 -6.30
C ASN A 227 15.76 12.90 -5.35
N GLU A 228 14.99 13.74 -4.66
CA GLU A 228 15.47 14.72 -3.69
C GLU A 228 15.64 14.12 -2.29
N TYR A 229 14.89 13.04 -1.99
CA TYR A 229 14.81 12.37 -0.69
C TYR A 229 15.22 10.89 -0.77
N GLN A 230 16.27 10.61 -1.53
CA GLN A 230 16.71 9.23 -1.79
C GLN A 230 17.08 8.49 -0.50
N GLN A 231 17.71 9.16 0.47
CA GLN A 231 18.10 8.54 1.75
C GLN A 231 16.88 8.13 2.57
N GLU A 232 15.86 8.97 2.58
CA GLU A 232 14.58 8.70 3.22
C GLU A 232 13.83 7.56 2.52
N CYS A 233 13.88 7.51 1.20
CA CYS A 233 13.31 6.42 0.40
C CYS A 233 14.01 5.09 0.68
N ASP A 234 15.34 5.07 0.73
CA ASP A 234 16.14 3.88 1.04
C ASP A 234 15.88 3.39 2.47
N ASP A 235 15.75 4.31 3.43
CA ASP A 235 15.39 3.96 4.81
C ASP A 235 13.95 3.44 4.90
N ALA A 236 13.01 4.07 4.19
CA ALA A 236 11.62 3.64 4.15
C ALA A 236 11.49 2.22 3.56
N TRP A 237 12.19 1.90 2.48
CA TRP A 237 12.26 0.56 1.93
C TRP A 237 12.76 -0.46 2.96
N ARG A 238 13.88 -0.17 3.65
CA ARG A 238 14.41 -1.07 4.69
C ARG A 238 13.39 -1.31 5.78
N ARG A 239 12.72 -0.26 6.28
CA ARG A 239 11.69 -0.39 7.33
C ARG A 239 10.51 -1.23 6.87
N VAL A 240 10.05 -1.06 5.64
CA VAL A 240 8.96 -1.86 5.07
C VAL A 240 9.35 -3.33 4.99
N ILE A 241 10.54 -3.63 4.45
CA ILE A 241 11.04 -5.02 4.34
C ILE A 241 11.24 -5.62 5.74
N ASP A 242 11.84 -4.90 6.67
CA ASP A 242 12.04 -5.36 8.05
C ASP A 242 10.71 -5.60 8.78
N PHE A 243 9.73 -4.71 8.60
CA PHE A 243 8.39 -4.89 9.16
C PHE A 243 7.72 -6.14 8.59
N ILE A 244 7.76 -6.32 7.27
CA ILE A 244 7.22 -7.51 6.61
C ILE A 244 7.92 -8.77 7.14
N ASN A 245 9.25 -8.78 7.24
CA ASN A 245 10.00 -9.94 7.75
C ASN A 245 9.65 -10.29 9.20
N ARG A 246 9.51 -9.28 10.08
CA ARG A 246 9.15 -9.51 11.49
C ARG A 246 7.75 -10.11 11.67
N HIS A 247 6.81 -9.72 10.81
CA HIS A 247 5.41 -10.15 10.92
C HIS A 247 5.04 -11.28 9.96
N SER A 248 5.95 -11.71 9.09
CA SER A 248 5.75 -12.86 8.20
C SER A 248 5.91 -14.17 8.96
N ARG A 249 5.06 -15.16 8.64
CA ARG A 249 5.26 -16.53 9.12
C ARG A 249 6.55 -17.15 8.57
N VAL A 250 6.89 -16.80 7.35
CA VAL A 250 8.14 -17.19 6.69
C VAL A 250 8.77 -15.89 6.17
N PRO A 251 9.95 -15.51 6.67
CA PRO A 251 10.64 -14.30 6.21
C PRO A 251 10.94 -14.34 4.71
N ILE A 252 11.05 -13.17 4.11
CA ILE A 252 11.56 -13.03 2.73
C ILE A 252 13.01 -13.53 2.76
N ARG A 253 13.37 -14.40 1.83
CA ARG A 253 14.75 -14.90 1.74
C ARG A 253 15.67 -13.81 1.20
N ASP A 254 16.83 -13.66 1.87
CA ASP A 254 17.94 -12.82 1.41
C ASP A 254 18.46 -13.29 0.04
#